data_28a3bdd8624a1097e0fefa08df8fb25b
#
_entry.id   28a3bdd8624a1097e0fefa08df8fb25b
#
_cell.length_a   1.000
_cell.length_b   1.000
_cell.length_c   1.000
_cell.angle_alpha   90.00
_cell.angle_beta   90.00
_cell.angle_gamma   90.00
#
_symmetry.space_group_name_H-M   'P 1'
#
loop_
_entity.id
_entity.type
_entity.pdbx_description
1 polymer ?
#
loop_
_entity_poly.entity_id
_entity_poly.type
_entity_poly.pdbx_seq_one_letter_code
_entity_poly.pdbx_strand_id
1 'polypeptide(L)'
;MITLDRLQFICPDTRTEILDSYVEPMNTVGQYYELFYPALRLAAFVAQTAHESGGFNFIKENLNYSADGLLKVFGKYFPTAELAAQYARQPEKIANRVYANRMGNGDENSGDGFKFRGRGL
;
A
#
# COMPACT_ATOMS: atom_id res chain seq x y z
N MET A 1 -17.81 -4.56 17.23
CA MET A 1 -17.72 -3.50 16.19
C MET A 1 -16.49 -2.65 16.39
N ILE A 2 -15.92 -2.18 15.30
CA ILE A 2 -14.83 -1.23 15.29
C ILE A 2 -15.41 0.17 15.49
N THR A 3 -14.79 0.99 16.33
CA THR A 3 -15.16 2.39 16.55
C THR A 3 -13.94 3.28 16.34
N LEU A 4 -14.18 4.56 16.06
CA LEU A 4 -13.12 5.54 15.89
C LEU A 4 -12.21 5.60 17.12
N ASP A 5 -12.79 5.65 18.33
CA ASP A 5 -12.04 5.69 19.59
C ASP A 5 -11.08 4.49 19.74
N ARG A 6 -11.54 3.30 19.34
CA ARG A 6 -10.69 2.10 19.36
C ARG A 6 -9.53 2.19 18.37
N LEU A 7 -9.78 2.69 17.15
CA LEU A 7 -8.73 2.90 16.17
C LEU A 7 -7.74 3.97 16.63
N GLN A 8 -8.21 5.06 17.25
CA GLN A 8 -7.35 6.09 17.81
C GLN A 8 -6.48 5.57 18.95
N PHE A 9 -7.03 4.69 19.78
CA PHE A 9 -6.27 4.06 20.86
C PHE A 9 -5.13 3.17 20.30
N ILE A 10 -5.40 2.45 19.20
CA ILE A 10 -4.43 1.55 18.56
C ILE A 10 -3.39 2.34 17.76
N CYS A 11 -3.81 3.40 17.09
CA CYS A 11 -2.99 4.23 16.20
C CYS A 11 -3.06 5.71 16.61
N PRO A 12 -2.49 6.09 17.77
CA PRO A 12 -2.63 7.43 18.33
C PRO A 12 -2.00 8.53 17.47
N ASP A 13 -1.00 8.20 16.67
CA ASP A 13 -0.29 9.13 15.80
C ASP A 13 -0.94 9.33 14.43
N THR A 14 -1.98 8.56 14.12
CA THR A 14 -2.70 8.69 12.85
C THR A 14 -3.79 9.75 12.95
N ARG A 15 -3.90 10.59 11.91
CA ARG A 15 -4.92 11.62 11.86
C ARG A 15 -6.32 11.03 11.95
N THR A 16 -7.17 11.67 12.74
CA THR A 16 -8.55 11.23 13.02
C THR A 16 -9.36 11.00 11.74
N GLU A 17 -9.25 11.89 10.75
CA GLU A 17 -10.00 11.80 9.49
C GLU A 17 -9.62 10.55 8.68
N ILE A 18 -8.36 10.14 8.76
CA ILE A 18 -7.91 8.90 8.12
C ILE A 18 -8.56 7.71 8.81
N LEU A 19 -8.49 7.62 10.14
CA LEU A 19 -9.05 6.51 10.90
C LEU A 19 -10.58 6.43 10.75
N ASP A 20 -11.27 7.58 10.77
CA ASP A 20 -12.72 7.64 10.61
C ASP A 20 -13.18 7.08 9.27
N SER A 21 -12.41 7.32 8.20
CA SER A 21 -12.71 6.79 6.86
C SER A 21 -12.69 5.25 6.77
N TYR A 22 -12.04 4.57 7.74
CA TYR A 22 -11.98 3.11 7.81
C TYR A 22 -13.05 2.46 8.68
N VAL A 23 -13.71 3.21 9.57
CA VAL A 23 -14.65 2.64 10.55
C VAL A 23 -15.79 1.90 9.86
N GLU A 24 -16.50 2.55 8.95
CA GLU A 24 -17.63 1.94 8.24
C GLU A 24 -17.20 0.80 7.31
N PRO A 25 -16.22 0.97 6.40
CA PRO A 25 -15.75 -0.11 5.55
C PRO A 25 -15.29 -1.35 6.31
N MET A 26 -14.53 -1.17 7.39
CA MET A 26 -14.06 -2.29 8.21
C MET A 26 -15.20 -3.01 8.94
N ASN A 27 -16.21 -2.30 9.39
CA ASN A 27 -17.39 -2.91 10.00
C ASN A 27 -18.20 -3.69 8.97
N THR A 28 -18.41 -3.15 7.79
CA THR A 28 -19.14 -3.81 6.70
C THR A 28 -18.43 -5.10 6.26
N VAL A 29 -17.14 -5.01 5.96
CA VAL A 29 -16.32 -6.16 5.57
C VAL A 29 -16.19 -7.16 6.73
N GLY A 30 -15.98 -6.65 7.95
CA GLY A 30 -15.87 -7.48 9.16
C GLY A 30 -17.11 -8.30 9.42
N GLN A 31 -18.29 -7.75 9.17
CA GLN A 31 -19.56 -8.48 9.28
C GLN A 31 -19.66 -9.57 8.20
N TYR A 32 -19.34 -9.23 6.96
CA TYR A 32 -19.40 -10.19 5.83
C TYR A 32 -18.48 -11.40 6.04
N TYR A 33 -17.27 -11.17 6.57
CA TYR A 33 -16.28 -12.24 6.82
C TYR A 33 -16.32 -12.80 8.24
N GLU A 34 -17.35 -12.48 9.03
CA GLU A 34 -17.52 -12.97 10.40
C GLU A 34 -16.32 -12.67 11.32
N LEU A 35 -15.68 -11.50 11.16
CA LEU A 35 -14.50 -11.13 11.92
C LEU A 35 -14.77 -10.81 13.38
N PHE A 36 -16.01 -10.50 13.73
CA PHE A 36 -16.36 -10.05 15.08
C PHE A 36 -16.44 -11.17 16.12
N TYR A 37 -16.44 -12.41 15.67
CA TYR A 37 -16.50 -13.55 16.57
C TYR A 37 -15.54 -14.66 16.13
N PRO A 38 -14.69 -15.18 17.02
CA PRO A 38 -14.42 -14.67 18.38
C PRO A 38 -13.68 -13.31 18.33
N ALA A 39 -13.75 -12.54 19.44
CA ALA A 39 -13.13 -11.21 19.53
C ALA A 39 -11.63 -11.20 19.19
N LEU A 40 -10.93 -12.30 19.44
CA LEU A 40 -9.51 -12.47 19.12
C LEU A 40 -9.24 -12.39 17.60
N ARG A 41 -10.19 -12.85 16.78
CA ARG A 41 -10.07 -12.75 15.30
C ARG A 41 -10.07 -11.30 14.86
N LEU A 42 -10.99 -10.49 15.41
CA LEU A 42 -11.03 -9.06 15.13
C LEU A 42 -9.75 -8.36 15.59
N ALA A 43 -9.30 -8.66 16.82
CA ALA A 43 -8.07 -8.07 17.36
C ALA A 43 -6.85 -8.37 16.48
N ALA A 44 -6.70 -9.62 16.04
CA ALA A 44 -5.61 -10.05 15.14
C ALA A 44 -5.70 -9.33 13.78
N PHE A 45 -6.89 -9.23 13.21
CA PHE A 45 -7.11 -8.54 11.94
C PHE A 45 -6.73 -7.06 12.03
N VAL A 46 -7.23 -6.35 13.05
CA VAL A 46 -6.94 -4.91 13.23
C VAL A 46 -5.46 -4.68 13.51
N ALA A 47 -4.84 -5.50 14.36
CA ALA A 47 -3.42 -5.39 14.69
C ALA A 47 -2.54 -5.58 13.45
N GLN A 48 -2.80 -6.62 12.66
CA GLN A 48 -2.04 -6.89 11.43
C GLN A 48 -2.23 -5.78 10.40
N THR A 49 -3.46 -5.35 10.19
CA THR A 49 -3.79 -4.28 9.24
C THR A 49 -3.11 -2.96 9.62
N ALA A 50 -3.15 -2.59 10.91
CA ALA A 50 -2.48 -1.39 11.41
C ALA A 50 -0.96 -1.49 11.25
N HIS A 51 -0.36 -2.65 11.55
CA HIS A 51 1.07 -2.86 11.41
C HIS A 51 1.53 -2.72 9.95
N GLU A 52 0.90 -3.43 9.03
CA GLU A 52 1.29 -3.45 7.61
C GLU A 52 1.06 -2.11 6.90
N SER A 53 0.14 -1.29 7.38
CA SER A 53 -0.20 0.00 6.78
C SER A 53 0.43 1.21 7.50
N GLY A 54 1.31 0.97 8.47
CA GLY A 54 1.86 2.06 9.28
C GLY A 54 0.76 2.88 9.98
N GLY A 55 -0.17 2.20 10.65
CA GLY A 55 -1.30 2.83 11.32
C GLY A 55 -2.33 3.42 10.34
N PHE A 56 -2.61 2.73 9.23
CA PHE A 56 -3.55 3.15 8.18
C PHE A 56 -3.09 4.35 7.33
N ASN A 57 -1.83 4.78 7.47
CA ASN A 57 -1.30 5.90 6.68
C ASN A 57 -0.88 5.50 5.26
N PHE A 58 -0.43 4.25 5.06
CA PHE A 58 0.14 3.77 3.80
C PHE A 58 -0.74 2.67 3.20
N ILE A 59 -1.59 3.07 2.26
CA ILE A 59 -2.51 2.17 1.53
C ILE A 59 -2.09 1.93 0.09
N LYS A 60 -1.03 2.60 -0.36
CA LYS A 60 -0.45 2.45 -1.70
C LYS A 60 1.06 2.46 -1.60
N GLU A 61 1.69 1.64 -2.43
CA GLU A 61 3.14 1.66 -2.56
C GLU A 61 3.62 3.04 -3.02
N ASN A 62 4.61 3.59 -2.30
CA ASN A 62 5.25 4.84 -2.67
C ASN A 62 6.38 4.57 -3.66
N LEU A 63 6.17 4.94 -4.92
CA LEU A 63 7.13 4.77 -6.02
C LEU A 63 7.79 6.09 -6.42
N ASN A 64 7.77 7.10 -5.55
CA ASN A 64 8.43 8.38 -5.79
C ASN A 64 9.91 8.30 -5.44
N TYR A 65 10.71 7.70 -6.33
CA TYR A 65 12.15 7.51 -6.14
C TYR A 65 12.98 8.56 -6.90
N SER A 66 14.10 8.97 -6.29
CA SER A 66 15.17 9.68 -6.98
C SER A 66 15.93 8.74 -7.92
N ALA A 67 16.76 9.29 -8.82
CA ALA A 67 17.64 8.48 -9.66
C ALA A 67 18.55 7.56 -8.83
N ASP A 68 19.18 8.08 -7.78
CA ASP A 68 20.00 7.29 -6.86
C ASP A 68 19.19 6.20 -6.12
N GLY A 69 17.96 6.53 -5.72
CA GLY A 69 17.06 5.56 -5.10
C GLY A 69 16.71 4.40 -6.05
N LEU A 70 16.45 4.69 -7.33
CA LEU A 70 16.18 3.68 -8.35
C LEU A 70 17.38 2.75 -8.56
N LEU A 71 18.60 3.29 -8.62
CA LEU A 71 19.81 2.49 -8.74
C LEU A 71 20.02 1.56 -7.54
N LYS A 72 19.73 2.03 -6.33
CA LYS A 72 19.92 1.25 -5.10
C LYS A 72 18.85 0.18 -4.92
N VAL A 73 17.59 0.53 -5.11
CA VAL A 73 16.44 -0.34 -4.79
C VAL A 73 16.05 -1.22 -5.97
N PHE A 74 16.07 -0.66 -7.15
CA PHE A 74 15.63 -1.31 -8.40
C PHE A 74 16.74 -1.42 -9.44
N GLY A 75 17.98 -1.58 -9.02
CA GLY A 75 19.16 -1.62 -9.91
C GLY A 75 19.06 -2.63 -11.04
N LYS A 76 18.34 -3.74 -10.83
CA LYS A 76 18.06 -4.73 -11.88
C LYS A 76 17.30 -4.11 -13.07
N TYR A 77 16.42 -3.17 -12.82
CA TYR A 77 15.58 -2.52 -13.84
C TYR A 77 16.15 -1.18 -14.32
N PHE A 78 17.08 -0.62 -13.57
CA PHE A 78 17.76 0.65 -13.86
C PHE A 78 19.28 0.46 -13.78
N PRO A 79 19.88 -0.20 -14.76
CA PRO A 79 21.32 -0.56 -14.72
C PRO A 79 22.26 0.62 -14.93
N THR A 80 21.77 1.76 -15.43
CA THR A 80 22.58 2.97 -15.69
C THR A 80 21.99 4.20 -15.01
N ALA A 81 22.85 5.16 -14.66
CA ALA A 81 22.45 6.44 -14.09
C ALA A 81 21.59 7.26 -15.06
N GLU A 82 21.89 7.20 -16.36
CA GLU A 82 21.13 7.90 -17.40
C GLU A 82 19.70 7.39 -17.48
N LEU A 83 19.51 6.07 -17.45
CA LEU A 83 18.18 5.46 -17.46
C LEU A 83 17.40 5.81 -16.19
N ALA A 84 18.03 5.71 -15.03
CA ALA A 84 17.41 6.09 -13.75
C ALA A 84 16.97 7.56 -13.74
N ALA A 85 17.78 8.46 -14.31
CA ALA A 85 17.43 9.88 -14.40
C ALA A 85 16.19 10.14 -15.25
N GLN A 86 15.96 9.35 -16.31
CA GLN A 86 14.78 9.47 -17.16
C GLN A 86 13.47 9.07 -16.45
N TYR A 87 13.56 8.26 -15.40
CA TYR A 87 12.41 7.75 -14.63
C TYR A 87 12.25 8.42 -13.27
N ALA A 88 13.27 9.14 -12.80
CA ALA A 88 13.29 9.75 -11.48
C ALA A 88 12.04 10.59 -11.22
N ARG A 89 11.46 10.42 -10.03
CA ARG A 89 10.25 11.14 -9.58
C ARG A 89 9.00 10.94 -10.46
N GLN A 90 8.95 9.86 -11.22
CA GLN A 90 7.81 9.49 -12.06
C GLN A 90 7.23 8.14 -11.64
N PRO A 91 6.40 8.10 -10.56
CA PRO A 91 5.88 6.85 -9.96
C PRO A 91 5.20 5.93 -10.96
N GLU A 92 4.40 6.48 -11.88
CA GLU A 92 3.70 5.69 -12.90
C GLU A 92 4.67 4.97 -13.83
N LYS A 93 5.64 5.68 -14.37
CA LYS A 93 6.65 5.08 -15.25
C LYS A 93 7.51 4.06 -14.52
N ILE A 94 7.90 4.35 -13.29
CA ILE A 94 8.68 3.44 -12.45
C ILE A 94 7.92 2.13 -12.23
N ALA A 95 6.65 2.21 -11.82
CA ALA A 95 5.82 1.03 -11.61
C ALA A 95 5.66 0.20 -12.89
N ASN A 96 5.37 0.85 -14.02
CA ASN A 96 5.18 0.18 -15.29
C ASN A 96 6.43 -0.58 -15.75
N ARG A 97 7.62 -0.05 -15.46
CA ARG A 97 8.88 -0.73 -15.77
C ARG A 97 9.22 -1.86 -14.80
N VAL A 98 9.14 -1.59 -13.48
CA VAL A 98 9.52 -2.56 -12.44
C VAL A 98 8.62 -3.78 -12.45
N TYR A 99 7.33 -3.60 -12.67
CA TYR A 99 6.33 -4.66 -12.61
C TYR A 99 5.90 -5.18 -13.99
N ALA A 100 6.56 -4.75 -15.06
CA ALA A 100 6.30 -5.27 -16.40
C ALA A 100 6.52 -6.79 -16.46
N ASN A 101 5.64 -7.48 -17.18
CA ASN A 101 5.72 -8.92 -17.44
C ASN A 101 5.77 -9.79 -16.17
N ARG A 102 5.26 -9.30 -15.05
CA ARG A 102 5.23 -10.00 -13.76
C ARG A 102 3.79 -10.23 -13.31
N MET A 103 3.53 -11.38 -12.69
CA MET A 103 2.22 -11.71 -12.09
C MET A 103 1.02 -11.45 -13.03
N GLY A 104 1.18 -11.75 -14.31
CA GLY A 104 0.14 -11.55 -15.32
C GLY A 104 0.08 -10.15 -15.93
N ASN A 105 0.93 -9.21 -15.52
CA ASN A 105 1.01 -7.89 -16.15
C ASN A 105 1.55 -7.99 -17.58
N GLY A 106 1.06 -7.10 -18.45
CA GLY A 106 1.66 -6.88 -19.76
C GLY A 106 3.03 -6.19 -19.69
N ASP A 107 3.53 -5.75 -20.84
CA ASP A 107 4.79 -5.02 -20.91
C ASP A 107 4.72 -3.62 -20.27
N GLU A 108 5.84 -2.89 -20.30
CA GLU A 108 5.93 -1.54 -19.72
C GLU A 108 4.89 -0.57 -20.31
N ASN A 109 4.57 -0.72 -21.60
CA ASN A 109 3.60 0.16 -22.29
C ASN A 109 2.15 -0.17 -21.96
N SER A 110 1.86 -1.33 -21.39
CA SER A 110 0.49 -1.74 -21.02
C SER A 110 -0.13 -0.86 -19.92
N GLY A 111 0.71 -0.29 -19.05
CA GLY A 111 0.26 0.45 -17.86
C GLY A 111 -0.13 -0.44 -16.68
N ASP A 112 -0.05 -1.76 -16.83
CA ASP A 112 -0.49 -2.72 -15.82
C ASP A 112 0.35 -2.62 -14.54
N GLY A 113 1.64 -2.35 -14.64
CA GLY A 113 2.53 -2.22 -13.49
C GLY A 113 2.05 -1.15 -12.50
N PHE A 114 1.63 0.00 -12.98
CA PHE A 114 1.07 1.04 -12.14
C PHE A 114 -0.36 0.73 -11.70
N LYS A 115 -1.19 0.24 -12.60
CA LYS A 115 -2.59 -0.10 -12.33
C LYS A 115 -2.73 -1.12 -11.20
N PHE A 116 -1.89 -2.14 -11.21
CA PHE A 116 -1.94 -3.26 -10.25
C PHE A 116 -0.80 -3.22 -9.21
N ARG A 117 -0.17 -2.05 -8.99
CA ARG A 117 0.84 -1.89 -7.96
C ARG A 117 0.29 -2.19 -6.57
N GLY A 118 1.20 -2.42 -5.61
CA GLY A 118 0.84 -2.69 -4.23
C GLY A 118 -0.14 -1.66 -3.67
N ARG A 119 -1.29 -2.16 -3.25
CA ARG A 119 -2.31 -1.43 -2.51
C ARG A 119 -2.65 -2.23 -1.28
N GLY A 120 -2.44 -1.65 -0.10
CA GLY A 120 -2.86 -2.24 1.16
C GLY A 120 -4.31 -1.92 1.46
N LEU A 121 -4.95 -2.75 2.31
CA LEU A 121 -6.29 -2.60 2.88
C LEU A 121 -7.45 -2.72 1.91
#